data_7833c36ea903b4901c2a5792266e3eae
#
_entry.id   7833c36ea903b4901c2a5792266e3eae
#
_cell.length_a   1.000
_cell.length_b   1.000
_cell.length_c   1.000
_cell.angle_alpha   90.00
_cell.angle_beta   90.00
_cell.angle_gamma   90.00
#
_symmetry.space_group_name_H-M   'P 1'
#
loop_
_entity.id
_entity.type
_entity.pdbx_description
1 polymer ?
#
loop_
_entity_poly.entity_id
_entity_poly.type
_entity_poly.pdbx_seq_one_letter_code
_entity_poly.pdbx_strand_id
1 'polypeptide(L)'
;FKSLWHRAPNMDTLVALGSMASFLWSVYVLFAMTRAQVDGDSAAVMNYMMEFYFESAAMILTLITVGKMLEARSKGKTTDALKGLMKLAPKTAVVVRDGQEATVPIEQVRKGDVFVVRPGENIPVDGVVLEGNSAVNEAALTGESIPVDKNPGDAVSAATVNQSGFIRCEATRVGEDTTLSQIIKMVSDAAATKAPIAKIADRVSGVFVPAVISIAVVTTIVWLLAGKEFGYALARGISVLVISCPCALGLATPVAIMVGNGMGAKNGILFKAA
;
A
#
# COMPACT_ATOMS: atom_id res chain seq x y z
N PHE A 1 2.40 20.17 -4.55
CA PHE A 1 2.26 21.32 -5.48
C PHE A 1 1.68 20.93 -6.84
N LYS A 2 2.05 19.80 -7.48
CA LYS A 2 1.46 19.37 -8.77
C LYS A 2 -0.08 19.26 -8.71
N SER A 3 -0.63 18.72 -7.64
CA SER A 3 -2.09 18.57 -7.45
C SER A 3 -2.82 19.91 -7.32
N LEU A 4 -2.17 20.92 -6.73
CA LEU A 4 -2.71 22.28 -6.68
C LEU A 4 -2.76 22.91 -8.09
N TRP A 5 -1.70 22.71 -8.88
CA TRP A 5 -1.62 23.18 -10.26
C TRP A 5 -2.69 22.54 -11.16
N HIS A 6 -2.96 21.25 -10.96
CA HIS A 6 -4.00 20.52 -11.70
C HIS A 6 -5.43 20.69 -11.13
N ARG A 7 -5.65 21.65 -10.22
CA ARG A 7 -6.96 21.93 -9.58
C ARG A 7 -7.60 20.71 -8.90
N ALA A 8 -6.79 19.75 -8.47
CA ALA A 8 -7.21 18.58 -7.71
C ALA A 8 -6.47 18.54 -6.35
N PRO A 9 -6.72 19.54 -5.46
CA PRO A 9 -6.07 19.57 -4.15
C PRO A 9 -6.53 18.37 -3.33
N ASN A 10 -5.56 17.70 -2.71
CA ASN A 10 -5.77 16.56 -1.84
C ASN A 10 -5.22 16.86 -0.43
N MET A 11 -5.37 15.90 0.49
CA MET A 11 -4.88 16.02 1.86
C MET A 11 -3.38 16.35 1.92
N ASP A 12 -2.56 15.74 1.06
CA ASP A 12 -1.11 16.02 0.99
C ASP A 12 -0.83 17.49 0.60
N THR A 13 -1.74 18.13 -0.15
CA THR A 13 -1.63 19.56 -0.53
C THR A 13 -1.83 20.45 0.68
N LEU A 14 -2.84 20.18 1.50
CA LEU A 14 -3.11 20.96 2.73
C LEU A 14 -1.95 20.84 3.72
N VAL A 15 -1.44 19.62 3.89
CA VAL A 15 -0.27 19.33 4.72
C VAL A 15 0.95 20.11 4.25
N ALA A 16 1.25 20.06 2.96
CA ALA A 16 2.40 20.76 2.39
C ALA A 16 2.27 22.29 2.54
N LEU A 17 1.07 22.84 2.32
CA LEU A 17 0.81 24.26 2.50
C LEU A 17 0.89 24.67 3.97
N GLY A 18 0.23 23.92 4.87
CA GLY A 18 0.21 24.23 6.30
C GLY A 18 1.60 24.15 6.93
N SER A 19 2.35 23.06 6.68
CA SER A 19 3.69 22.88 7.22
C SER A 19 4.69 23.91 6.66
N MET A 20 4.62 24.19 5.35
CA MET A 20 5.52 25.17 4.72
C MET A 20 5.20 26.60 5.17
N ALA A 21 3.91 26.98 5.25
CA ALA A 21 3.50 28.28 5.74
C ALA A 21 3.92 28.48 7.21
N SER A 22 3.70 27.47 8.06
CA SER A 22 4.12 27.50 9.47
C SER A 22 5.62 27.63 9.62
N PHE A 23 6.38 26.88 8.83
CA PHE A 23 7.85 26.94 8.87
C PHE A 23 8.37 28.29 8.41
N LEU A 24 7.94 28.79 7.24
CA LEU A 24 8.39 30.06 6.69
C LEU A 24 8.01 31.24 7.59
N TRP A 25 6.80 31.21 8.15
CA TRP A 25 6.35 32.20 9.12
C TRP A 25 7.22 32.19 10.39
N SER A 26 7.51 31.03 10.94
CA SER A 26 8.37 30.92 12.14
C SER A 26 9.79 31.38 11.88
N VAL A 27 10.34 31.15 10.69
CA VAL A 27 11.65 31.68 10.30
C VAL A 27 11.62 33.21 10.23
N TYR A 28 10.55 33.78 9.63
CA TYR A 28 10.38 35.25 9.59
C TYR A 28 10.29 35.82 11.02
N VAL A 29 9.44 35.22 11.88
CA VAL A 29 9.28 35.65 13.28
C VAL A 29 10.59 35.55 14.03
N LEU A 30 11.41 34.54 13.81
CA LEU A 30 12.74 34.39 14.42
C LEU A 30 13.64 35.57 14.09
N PHE A 31 13.71 35.96 12.82
CA PHE A 31 14.52 37.14 12.41
C PHE A 31 13.93 38.45 12.92
N ALA A 32 12.61 38.62 12.90
CA ALA A 32 11.93 39.79 13.43
C ALA A 32 12.16 39.95 14.95
N MET A 33 12.05 38.83 15.69
CA MET A 33 12.33 38.79 17.12
C MET A 33 13.78 39.14 17.44
N THR A 34 14.73 38.61 16.67
CA THR A 34 16.17 38.92 16.84
C THR A 34 16.43 40.40 16.62
N ARG A 35 15.79 41.02 15.63
CA ARG A 35 15.87 42.45 15.38
C ARG A 35 15.29 43.28 16.52
N ALA A 36 14.06 42.92 16.97
CA ALA A 36 13.42 43.58 18.13
C ALA A 36 14.28 43.48 19.40
N GLN A 37 14.97 42.36 19.60
CA GLN A 37 15.90 42.18 20.72
C GLN A 37 17.10 43.16 20.63
N VAL A 38 17.65 43.35 19.42
CA VAL A 38 18.74 44.31 19.21
C VAL A 38 18.28 45.77 19.43
N ASP A 39 17.05 46.07 19.00
CA ASP A 39 16.43 47.38 19.14
C ASP A 39 15.95 47.67 20.60
N GLY A 40 16.02 46.68 21.50
CA GLY A 40 15.65 46.80 22.91
C GLY A 40 14.13 46.81 23.15
N ASP A 41 13.29 46.41 22.17
CA ASP A 41 11.84 46.36 22.28
C ASP A 41 11.38 45.02 22.89
N SER A 42 11.36 44.97 24.23
CA SER A 42 10.93 43.76 24.98
C SER A 42 9.47 43.39 24.73
N ALA A 43 8.60 44.34 24.41
CA ALA A 43 7.19 44.09 24.16
C ALA A 43 7.02 43.37 22.82
N ALA A 44 7.70 43.82 21.80
CA ALA A 44 7.72 43.15 20.49
C ALA A 44 8.30 41.74 20.58
N VAL A 45 9.40 41.54 21.34
CA VAL A 45 9.99 40.21 21.59
C VAL A 45 8.98 39.26 22.20
N MET A 46 8.27 39.70 23.24
CA MET A 46 7.24 38.86 23.90
C MET A 46 6.11 38.46 22.93
N ASN A 47 5.66 39.39 22.09
CA ASN A 47 4.64 39.09 21.09
C ASN A 47 5.14 38.07 20.06
N TYR A 48 6.36 38.22 19.55
CA TYR A 48 6.94 37.28 18.60
C TYR A 48 7.16 35.88 19.20
N MET A 49 7.48 35.77 20.49
CA MET A 49 7.62 34.48 21.17
C MET A 49 6.34 33.63 21.11
N MET A 50 5.17 34.27 21.07
CA MET A 50 3.86 33.57 20.99
C MET A 50 3.44 33.20 19.57
N GLU A 51 4.21 33.59 18.55
CA GLU A 51 3.85 33.40 17.15
C GLU A 51 4.71 32.33 16.42
N PHE A 52 5.43 31.49 17.15
CA PHE A 52 6.14 30.37 16.60
C PHE A 52 5.22 29.19 16.29
N TYR A 53 5.37 28.61 15.10
CA TYR A 53 4.63 27.42 14.63
C TYR A 53 5.57 26.29 14.21
N PHE A 54 6.85 26.28 14.62
CA PHE A 54 7.78 25.20 14.32
C PHE A 54 7.31 23.85 14.82
N GLU A 55 6.75 23.81 16.03
CA GLU A 55 6.20 22.61 16.62
C GLU A 55 5.04 22.04 15.79
N SER A 56 4.14 22.92 15.31
CA SER A 56 3.01 22.53 14.48
C SER A 56 3.47 21.96 13.14
N ALA A 57 4.44 22.60 12.49
CA ALA A 57 5.03 22.11 11.26
C ALA A 57 5.67 20.74 11.45
N ALA A 58 6.45 20.54 12.52
CA ALA A 58 7.10 19.28 12.85
C ALA A 58 6.08 18.20 13.19
N MET A 59 5.05 18.51 13.98
CA MET A 59 4.01 17.57 14.38
C MET A 59 3.22 17.06 13.17
N ILE A 60 2.82 17.96 12.26
CA ILE A 60 2.10 17.60 11.03
C ILE A 60 2.92 16.61 10.20
N LEU A 61 4.19 16.92 9.94
CA LEU A 61 5.08 16.07 9.15
C LEU A 61 5.35 14.73 9.83
N THR A 62 5.53 14.73 11.14
CA THR A 62 5.74 13.50 11.92
C THR A 62 4.54 12.57 11.86
N LEU A 63 3.33 13.09 12.14
CA LEU A 63 2.10 12.29 12.13
C LEU A 63 1.83 11.66 10.76
N ILE A 64 2.03 12.42 9.68
CA ILE A 64 1.84 11.89 8.32
C ILE A 64 2.90 10.87 7.97
N THR A 65 4.16 11.10 8.34
CA THR A 65 5.24 10.15 8.10
C THR A 65 4.98 8.83 8.84
N VAL A 66 4.54 8.90 10.09
CA VAL A 66 4.13 7.71 10.87
C VAL A 66 2.96 7.01 10.21
N GLY A 67 1.94 7.74 9.75
CA GLY A 67 0.79 7.18 9.03
C GLY A 67 1.21 6.42 7.77
N LYS A 68 2.03 7.04 6.93
CA LYS A 68 2.57 6.41 5.71
C LYS A 68 3.49 5.21 6.01
N MET A 69 4.27 5.28 7.08
CA MET A 69 5.10 4.14 7.52
C MET A 69 4.23 2.94 7.94
N LEU A 70 3.17 3.17 8.71
CA LEU A 70 2.24 2.12 9.13
C LEU A 70 1.50 1.51 7.93
N GLU A 71 1.07 2.33 6.98
CA GLU A 71 0.46 1.90 5.72
C GLU A 71 1.42 1.03 4.91
N ALA A 72 2.65 1.48 4.71
CA ALA A 72 3.68 0.74 3.99
C ALA A 72 3.99 -0.60 4.66
N ARG A 73 4.08 -0.62 6.00
CA ARG A 73 4.33 -1.85 6.77
C ARG A 73 3.17 -2.85 6.66
N SER A 74 1.93 -2.36 6.64
CA SER A 74 0.74 -3.20 6.43
C SER A 74 0.72 -3.83 5.04
N LYS A 75 0.99 -3.03 4.01
CA LYS A 75 1.09 -3.51 2.61
C LYS A 75 2.26 -4.48 2.40
N GLY A 76 3.39 -4.25 3.06
CA GLY A 76 4.57 -5.10 2.98
C GLY A 76 4.30 -6.55 3.38
N LYS A 77 3.53 -6.78 4.44
CA LYS A 77 3.17 -8.14 4.89
C LYS A 77 2.37 -8.92 3.84
N THR A 78 1.48 -8.27 3.11
CA THR A 78 0.71 -8.90 2.02
C THR A 78 1.63 -9.26 0.84
N THR A 79 2.58 -8.38 0.51
CA THR A 79 3.57 -8.62 -0.55
C THR A 79 4.52 -9.76 -0.20
N ASP A 80 4.91 -9.92 1.07
CA ASP A 80 5.79 -11.00 1.49
C ASP A 80 5.09 -12.37 1.45
N ALA A 81 3.79 -12.44 1.75
CA ALA A 81 2.99 -13.64 1.55
C ALA A 81 2.94 -14.04 0.07
N LEU A 82 2.74 -13.07 -0.84
CA LEU A 82 2.78 -13.29 -2.29
C LEU A 82 4.13 -13.82 -2.76
N LYS A 83 5.23 -13.23 -2.27
CA LYS A 83 6.59 -13.73 -2.56
C LYS A 83 6.81 -15.15 -2.06
N GLY A 84 6.18 -15.52 -0.94
CA GLY A 84 6.17 -16.88 -0.42
C GLY A 84 5.53 -17.85 -1.42
N LEU A 85 4.36 -17.52 -1.95
CA LEU A 85 3.69 -18.33 -2.97
C LEU A 85 4.51 -18.43 -4.27
N MET A 86 5.10 -17.33 -4.73
CA MET A 86 5.96 -17.34 -5.93
C MET A 86 7.20 -18.24 -5.79
N LYS A 87 7.72 -18.43 -4.56
CA LYS A 87 8.85 -19.34 -4.32
C LYS A 87 8.49 -20.81 -4.44
N LEU A 88 7.21 -21.17 -4.37
CA LEU A 88 6.73 -22.54 -4.53
C LEU A 88 6.75 -22.99 -6.00
N ALA A 89 6.68 -22.06 -6.94
CA ALA A 89 6.79 -22.37 -8.36
C ALA A 89 8.22 -22.82 -8.71
N PRO A 90 8.43 -24.02 -9.28
CA PRO A 90 9.72 -24.45 -9.73
C PRO A 90 10.20 -23.58 -10.90
N LYS A 91 11.52 -23.42 -11.02
CA LYS A 91 12.12 -22.63 -12.11
C LYS A 91 12.34 -23.44 -13.38
N THR A 92 12.30 -24.75 -13.28
CA THR A 92 12.53 -25.69 -14.38
C THR A 92 11.50 -26.79 -14.36
N ALA A 93 11.26 -27.41 -15.51
CA ALA A 93 10.43 -28.58 -15.68
C ALA A 93 11.18 -29.66 -16.45
N VAL A 94 10.92 -30.93 -16.17
CA VAL A 94 11.40 -32.04 -16.96
C VAL A 94 10.29 -32.37 -17.99
N VAL A 95 10.55 -32.06 -19.27
CA VAL A 95 9.60 -32.34 -20.35
C VAL A 95 10.10 -33.50 -21.22
N VAL A 96 9.17 -34.23 -21.79
CA VAL A 96 9.44 -35.31 -22.71
C VAL A 96 9.23 -34.80 -24.14
N ARG A 97 10.30 -34.68 -24.90
CA ARG A 97 10.26 -34.29 -26.32
C ARG A 97 10.98 -35.36 -27.15
N ASP A 98 10.35 -35.81 -28.20
CA ASP A 98 10.87 -36.89 -29.08
C ASP A 98 11.27 -38.16 -28.31
N GLY A 99 10.52 -38.48 -27.23
CA GLY A 99 10.77 -39.66 -26.40
C GLY A 99 11.94 -39.54 -25.43
N GLN A 100 12.60 -38.38 -25.35
CA GLN A 100 13.67 -38.07 -24.40
C GLN A 100 13.28 -37.03 -23.36
N GLU A 101 13.71 -37.26 -22.11
CA GLU A 101 13.54 -36.28 -21.06
C GLU A 101 14.55 -35.13 -21.17
N ALA A 102 14.09 -33.92 -21.16
CA ALA A 102 14.91 -32.71 -21.17
C ALA A 102 14.48 -31.74 -20.05
N THR A 103 15.44 -31.25 -19.28
CA THR A 103 15.16 -30.18 -18.27
C THR A 103 15.17 -28.84 -19.01
N VAL A 104 14.06 -28.15 -18.97
CA VAL A 104 13.86 -26.83 -19.57
C VAL A 104 13.45 -25.78 -18.55
N PRO A 105 13.78 -24.49 -18.76
CA PRO A 105 13.20 -23.41 -18.00
C PRO A 105 11.67 -23.42 -18.09
N ILE A 106 10.98 -23.04 -17.01
CA ILE A 106 9.52 -23.09 -16.94
C ILE A 106 8.83 -22.26 -18.04
N GLU A 107 9.47 -21.16 -18.47
CA GLU A 107 8.98 -20.27 -19.53
C GLU A 107 8.98 -20.92 -20.92
N GLN A 108 9.71 -22.04 -21.08
CA GLN A 108 9.80 -22.79 -22.34
C GLN A 108 8.81 -23.94 -22.42
N VAL A 109 8.08 -24.23 -21.35
CA VAL A 109 7.02 -25.23 -21.34
C VAL A 109 5.80 -24.69 -22.09
N ARG A 110 5.26 -25.48 -23.00
CA ARG A 110 4.12 -25.13 -23.84
C ARG A 110 2.90 -26.00 -23.49
N LYS A 111 1.73 -25.47 -23.74
CA LYS A 111 0.50 -26.24 -23.64
C LYS A 111 0.57 -27.46 -24.59
N GLY A 112 0.26 -28.65 -24.05
CA GLY A 112 0.38 -29.93 -24.74
C GLY A 112 1.74 -30.61 -24.55
N ASP A 113 2.76 -29.95 -23.97
CA ASP A 113 4.01 -30.63 -23.60
C ASP A 113 3.72 -31.69 -22.53
N VAL A 114 4.35 -32.86 -22.68
CA VAL A 114 4.32 -33.89 -21.64
C VAL A 114 5.44 -33.63 -20.63
N PHE A 115 5.13 -33.52 -19.37
CA PHE A 115 6.13 -33.34 -18.31
C PHE A 115 6.08 -34.47 -17.28
N VAL A 116 7.19 -34.65 -16.61
CA VAL A 116 7.41 -35.71 -15.61
C VAL A 116 7.60 -35.09 -14.24
N VAL A 117 6.97 -35.69 -13.23
CA VAL A 117 7.16 -35.29 -11.82
C VAL A 117 7.48 -36.51 -10.98
N ARG A 118 8.63 -36.47 -10.33
CA ARG A 118 9.11 -37.52 -9.43
C ARG A 118 8.66 -37.27 -7.99
N PRO A 119 8.70 -38.27 -7.11
CA PRO A 119 8.41 -38.08 -5.69
C PRO A 119 9.29 -36.98 -5.08
N GLY A 120 8.65 -36.07 -4.33
CA GLY A 120 9.31 -34.92 -3.71
C GLY A 120 9.45 -33.69 -4.60
N GLU A 121 9.14 -33.77 -5.89
CA GLU A 121 9.22 -32.64 -6.80
C GLU A 121 7.92 -31.81 -6.80
N ASN A 122 8.07 -30.51 -7.05
CA ASN A 122 6.92 -29.62 -7.28
C ASN A 122 6.41 -29.77 -8.71
N ILE A 123 5.09 -29.77 -8.88
CA ILE A 123 4.43 -29.78 -10.17
C ILE A 123 4.69 -28.43 -10.87
N PRO A 124 5.28 -28.43 -12.09
CA PRO A 124 5.76 -27.21 -12.71
C PRO A 124 4.65 -26.33 -13.31
N VAL A 125 3.66 -26.93 -13.93
CA VAL A 125 2.53 -26.26 -14.60
C VAL A 125 1.24 -27.03 -14.35
N ASP A 126 0.10 -26.39 -14.61
CA ASP A 126 -1.18 -27.11 -14.53
C ASP A 126 -1.28 -28.15 -15.65
N GLY A 127 -1.76 -29.34 -15.31
CA GLY A 127 -1.83 -30.43 -16.24
C GLY A 127 -2.90 -31.47 -15.90
N VAL A 128 -2.93 -32.52 -16.72
CA VAL A 128 -3.73 -33.71 -16.51
C VAL A 128 -2.79 -34.91 -16.48
N VAL A 129 -2.97 -35.80 -15.52
CA VAL A 129 -2.18 -37.04 -15.41
C VAL A 129 -2.49 -37.94 -16.60
N LEU A 130 -1.49 -38.33 -17.37
CA LEU A 130 -1.59 -39.29 -18.46
C LEU A 130 -1.27 -40.72 -17.97
N GLU A 131 -0.21 -40.85 -17.19
CA GLU A 131 0.29 -42.15 -16.72
C GLU A 131 0.80 -42.03 -15.27
N GLY A 132 0.69 -43.13 -14.53
CA GLY A 132 1.14 -43.21 -13.14
C GLY A 132 0.02 -42.82 -12.17
N ASN A 133 0.32 -42.98 -10.88
CA ASN A 133 -0.54 -42.57 -9.77
C ASN A 133 0.32 -42.03 -8.64
N SER A 134 -0.17 -41.06 -7.91
CA SER A 134 0.52 -40.47 -6.78
C SER A 134 -0.41 -39.76 -5.83
N ALA A 135 0.03 -39.60 -4.58
CA ALA A 135 -0.55 -38.66 -3.63
C ALA A 135 0.11 -37.29 -3.80
N VAL A 136 -0.69 -36.27 -4.10
CA VAL A 136 -0.24 -34.89 -4.30
C VAL A 136 -0.69 -34.02 -3.14
N ASN A 137 0.25 -33.32 -2.53
CA ASN A 137 -0.03 -32.33 -1.49
C ASN A 137 -0.39 -30.99 -2.12
N GLU A 138 -1.66 -30.62 -2.00
CA GLU A 138 -2.24 -29.39 -2.53
C GLU A 138 -2.40 -28.30 -1.45
N ALA A 139 -1.85 -28.49 -0.23
CA ALA A 139 -2.02 -27.60 0.91
C ALA A 139 -1.62 -26.14 0.63
N ALA A 140 -0.65 -25.93 -0.25
CA ALA A 140 -0.20 -24.60 -0.64
C ALA A 140 -1.29 -23.78 -1.37
N LEU A 141 -2.23 -24.45 -2.05
CA LEU A 141 -3.32 -23.82 -2.82
C LEU A 141 -4.66 -23.92 -2.11
N THR A 142 -4.96 -25.06 -1.49
CA THR A 142 -6.27 -25.37 -0.89
C THR A 142 -6.31 -25.12 0.61
N GLY A 143 -5.14 -25.14 1.29
CA GLY A 143 -5.03 -25.11 2.75
C GLY A 143 -5.28 -26.47 3.41
N GLU A 144 -5.66 -27.51 2.67
CA GLU A 144 -5.89 -28.85 3.19
C GLU A 144 -4.59 -29.66 3.24
N SER A 145 -4.22 -30.11 4.43
CA SER A 145 -2.94 -30.82 4.65
C SER A 145 -2.96 -32.30 4.23
N ILE A 146 -4.12 -32.85 3.93
CA ILE A 146 -4.27 -34.25 3.53
C ILE A 146 -3.94 -34.36 2.04
N PRO A 147 -2.95 -35.17 1.63
CA PRO A 147 -2.64 -35.39 0.22
C PRO A 147 -3.81 -36.00 -0.52
N VAL A 148 -3.98 -35.61 -1.78
CA VAL A 148 -5.05 -36.08 -2.66
C VAL A 148 -4.47 -37.09 -3.64
N ASP A 149 -5.08 -38.28 -3.73
CA ASP A 149 -4.70 -39.29 -4.73
C ASP A 149 -5.04 -38.81 -6.14
N LYS A 150 -4.07 -38.91 -7.05
CA LYS A 150 -4.19 -38.56 -8.46
C LYS A 150 -3.95 -39.77 -9.33
N ASN A 151 -4.89 -40.04 -10.20
CA ASN A 151 -4.89 -41.13 -11.18
C ASN A 151 -4.90 -40.56 -12.60
N PRO A 152 -4.64 -41.39 -13.63
CA PRO A 152 -4.79 -40.96 -15.02
C PRO A 152 -6.17 -40.34 -15.29
N GLY A 153 -6.17 -39.14 -15.88
CA GLY A 153 -7.34 -38.30 -16.12
C GLY A 153 -7.57 -37.20 -15.07
N ASP A 154 -6.92 -37.27 -13.91
CA ASP A 154 -7.08 -36.26 -12.87
C ASP A 154 -6.24 -35.01 -13.15
N ALA A 155 -6.77 -33.84 -12.77
CA ALA A 155 -6.08 -32.58 -12.89
C ALA A 155 -5.06 -32.39 -11.76
N VAL A 156 -3.92 -31.81 -12.12
CA VAL A 156 -2.85 -31.39 -11.19
C VAL A 156 -2.56 -29.90 -11.37
N SER A 157 -2.19 -29.24 -10.28
CA SER A 157 -1.97 -27.80 -10.26
C SER A 157 -0.50 -27.44 -10.01
N ALA A 158 -0.04 -26.39 -10.65
CA ALA A 158 1.31 -25.84 -10.45
C ALA A 158 1.59 -25.53 -8.97
N ALA A 159 2.83 -25.72 -8.53
CA ALA A 159 3.31 -25.50 -7.18
C ALA A 159 2.77 -26.44 -6.10
N THR A 160 2.02 -27.47 -6.44
CA THR A 160 1.70 -28.58 -5.54
C THR A 160 2.85 -29.60 -5.54
N VAL A 161 2.94 -30.41 -4.48
CA VAL A 161 4.08 -31.32 -4.26
C VAL A 161 3.66 -32.76 -4.50
N ASN A 162 4.35 -33.43 -5.42
CA ASN A 162 4.18 -34.86 -5.64
C ASN A 162 4.85 -35.64 -4.50
N GLN A 163 4.11 -36.46 -3.74
CA GLN A 163 4.65 -37.09 -2.53
C GLN A 163 5.15 -38.51 -2.72
N SER A 164 4.49 -39.35 -3.54
CA SER A 164 4.76 -40.77 -3.51
C SER A 164 5.14 -41.39 -4.84
N GLY A 165 4.30 -41.23 -5.87
CA GLY A 165 4.46 -41.93 -7.13
C GLY A 165 5.17 -41.11 -8.19
N PHE A 166 5.48 -41.77 -9.31
CA PHE A 166 5.92 -41.14 -10.53
C PHE A 166 4.71 -40.85 -11.40
N ILE A 167 4.57 -39.63 -11.87
CA ILE A 167 3.47 -39.24 -12.78
C ILE A 167 3.99 -38.54 -14.03
N ARG A 168 3.34 -38.85 -15.15
CA ARG A 168 3.49 -38.13 -16.42
C ARG A 168 2.21 -37.35 -16.68
N CYS A 169 2.35 -36.08 -16.95
CA CYS A 169 1.23 -35.17 -17.12
C CYS A 169 1.34 -34.41 -18.43
N GLU A 170 0.20 -34.08 -19.04
CA GLU A 170 0.12 -33.16 -20.16
C GLU A 170 -0.17 -31.74 -19.64
N ALA A 171 0.60 -30.76 -20.09
CA ALA A 171 0.42 -29.36 -19.72
C ALA A 171 -0.86 -28.78 -20.32
N THR A 172 -1.78 -28.35 -19.49
CA THR A 172 -3.05 -27.74 -19.92
C THR A 172 -3.04 -26.22 -19.82
N ARG A 173 -2.37 -25.66 -18.80
CA ARG A 173 -2.17 -24.22 -18.61
C ARG A 173 -0.73 -23.95 -18.22
N VAL A 174 -0.15 -22.92 -18.83
CA VAL A 174 1.27 -22.56 -18.69
C VAL A 174 1.43 -21.05 -18.44
N GLY A 175 2.55 -20.64 -17.87
CA GLY A 175 2.88 -19.23 -17.67
C GLY A 175 1.86 -18.50 -16.79
N GLU A 176 1.31 -17.38 -17.30
CA GLU A 176 0.35 -16.54 -16.60
C GLU A 176 -1.03 -17.19 -16.43
N ASP A 177 -1.35 -18.22 -17.24
CA ASP A 177 -2.64 -18.90 -17.20
C ASP A 177 -2.71 -20.01 -16.14
N THR A 178 -1.59 -20.33 -15.46
CA THR A 178 -1.60 -21.33 -14.38
C THR A 178 -2.45 -20.88 -13.20
N THR A 179 -3.03 -21.84 -12.49
CA THR A 179 -3.87 -21.60 -11.31
C THR A 179 -3.13 -20.75 -10.26
N LEU A 180 -1.83 -21.04 -10.02
CA LEU A 180 -1.00 -20.25 -9.12
C LEU A 180 -0.85 -18.79 -9.60
N SER A 181 -0.54 -18.59 -10.88
CA SER A 181 -0.39 -17.24 -11.46
C SER A 181 -1.67 -16.42 -11.36
N GLN A 182 -2.83 -17.06 -11.60
CA GLN A 182 -4.13 -16.41 -11.44
C GLN A 182 -4.43 -16.03 -9.99
N ILE A 183 -4.10 -16.88 -9.01
CA ILE A 183 -4.24 -16.58 -7.58
C ILE A 183 -3.34 -15.39 -7.22
N ILE A 184 -2.07 -15.41 -7.63
CA ILE A 184 -1.12 -14.31 -7.39
C ILE A 184 -1.66 -13.00 -7.97
N LYS A 185 -2.17 -13.03 -9.19
CA LYS A 185 -2.76 -11.85 -9.85
C LYS A 185 -3.98 -11.34 -9.09
N MET A 186 -4.93 -12.21 -8.72
CA MET A 186 -6.11 -11.82 -7.95
C MET A 186 -5.74 -11.17 -6.60
N VAL A 187 -4.77 -11.74 -5.88
CA VAL A 187 -4.31 -11.18 -4.59
C VAL A 187 -3.56 -9.86 -4.80
N SER A 188 -2.73 -9.77 -5.85
CA SER A 188 -2.03 -8.54 -6.22
C SER A 188 -3.01 -7.41 -6.59
N ASP A 189 -4.02 -7.70 -7.41
CA ASP A 189 -5.05 -6.74 -7.82
C ASP A 189 -5.90 -6.30 -6.61
N ALA A 190 -6.23 -7.22 -5.70
CA ALA A 190 -6.91 -6.90 -4.45
C ALA A 190 -6.06 -5.99 -3.56
N ALA A 191 -4.75 -6.26 -3.45
CA ALA A 191 -3.81 -5.44 -2.67
C ALA A 191 -3.56 -4.06 -3.31
N ALA A 192 -3.60 -3.95 -4.64
CA ALA A 192 -3.43 -2.70 -5.38
C ALA A 192 -4.70 -1.82 -5.35
N THR A 193 -5.87 -2.42 -5.13
CA THR A 193 -7.14 -1.70 -5.11
C THR A 193 -7.22 -0.84 -3.85
N LYS A 194 -7.36 0.49 -4.00
CA LYS A 194 -7.62 1.38 -2.87
C LYS A 194 -8.90 0.95 -2.16
N ALA A 195 -8.82 0.76 -0.86
CA ALA A 195 -10.00 0.48 -0.03
C ALA A 195 -11.11 1.51 -0.29
N PRO A 196 -12.40 1.11 -0.37
CA PRO A 196 -13.52 2.02 -0.60
C PRO A 196 -13.51 3.23 0.34
N ILE A 197 -13.11 3.04 1.60
CA ILE A 197 -13.01 4.10 2.59
C ILE A 197 -11.93 5.14 2.23
N ALA A 198 -10.83 4.73 1.60
CA ALA A 198 -9.80 5.65 1.14
C ALA A 198 -10.31 6.54 -0.01
N LYS A 199 -11.14 5.99 -0.91
CA LYS A 199 -11.79 6.78 -1.99
C LYS A 199 -12.78 7.81 -1.42
N ILE A 200 -13.50 7.47 -0.34
CA ILE A 200 -14.39 8.39 0.36
C ILE A 200 -13.56 9.51 1.02
N ALA A 201 -12.48 9.17 1.71
CA ALA A 201 -11.58 10.14 2.31
C ALA A 201 -10.97 11.09 1.27
N ASP A 202 -10.55 10.58 0.11
CA ASP A 202 -10.06 11.41 -1.01
C ASP A 202 -11.14 12.37 -1.53
N ARG A 203 -12.40 11.90 -1.65
CA ARG A 203 -13.53 12.73 -2.10
C ARG A 203 -13.87 13.84 -1.09
N VAL A 204 -13.94 13.51 0.19
CA VAL A 204 -14.17 14.49 1.26
C VAL A 204 -13.06 15.52 1.28
N SER A 205 -11.80 15.09 1.16
CA SER A 205 -10.64 15.99 1.09
C SER A 205 -10.70 16.93 -0.11
N GLY A 206 -11.22 16.47 -1.24
CA GLY A 206 -11.39 17.30 -2.45
C GLY A 206 -12.31 18.52 -2.26
N VAL A 207 -13.26 18.47 -1.33
CA VAL A 207 -14.13 19.61 -0.96
C VAL A 207 -13.56 20.35 0.26
N PHE A 208 -13.10 19.61 1.25
CA PHE A 208 -12.60 20.15 2.52
C PHE A 208 -11.37 21.06 2.33
N VAL A 209 -10.39 20.63 1.53
CA VAL A 209 -9.15 21.40 1.33
C VAL A 209 -9.39 22.77 0.71
N PRO A 210 -10.14 22.91 -0.40
CA PRO A 210 -10.49 24.22 -0.92
C PRO A 210 -11.28 25.09 0.05
N ALA A 211 -12.20 24.49 0.82
CA ALA A 211 -12.96 25.22 1.82
C ALA A 211 -12.07 25.81 2.91
N VAL A 212 -11.15 25.01 3.45
CA VAL A 212 -10.20 25.48 4.48
C VAL A 212 -9.28 26.57 3.95
N ILE A 213 -8.75 26.42 2.72
CA ILE A 213 -7.93 27.46 2.10
C ILE A 213 -8.72 28.76 1.95
N SER A 214 -9.99 28.67 1.50
CA SER A 214 -10.85 29.83 1.37
C SER A 214 -11.11 30.51 2.71
N ILE A 215 -11.38 29.75 3.77
CA ILE A 215 -11.58 30.29 5.12
C ILE A 215 -10.28 30.98 5.63
N ALA A 216 -9.11 30.39 5.40
CA ALA A 216 -7.83 30.99 5.79
C ALA A 216 -7.57 32.32 5.07
N VAL A 217 -7.87 32.39 3.77
CA VAL A 217 -7.76 33.63 2.98
C VAL A 217 -8.76 34.69 3.48
N VAL A 218 -10.03 34.29 3.66
CA VAL A 218 -11.05 35.20 4.18
C VAL A 218 -10.67 35.72 5.57
N THR A 219 -10.20 34.85 6.46
CA THR A 219 -9.73 35.24 7.81
C THR A 219 -8.63 36.28 7.72
N THR A 220 -7.64 36.08 6.87
CA THR A 220 -6.54 37.05 6.64
C THR A 220 -7.09 38.38 6.15
N ILE A 221 -7.98 38.36 5.16
CA ILE A 221 -8.58 39.61 4.61
C ILE A 221 -9.41 40.34 5.66
N VAL A 222 -10.23 39.65 6.44
CA VAL A 222 -11.05 40.26 7.51
C VAL A 222 -10.18 40.99 8.54
N TRP A 223 -9.08 40.37 8.98
CA TRP A 223 -8.16 41.01 9.93
C TRP A 223 -7.43 42.22 9.35
N LEU A 224 -7.08 42.17 8.04
CA LEU A 224 -6.52 43.34 7.34
C LEU A 224 -7.53 44.49 7.24
N LEU A 225 -8.79 44.19 6.91
CA LEU A 225 -9.85 45.19 6.85
C LEU A 225 -10.19 45.75 8.24
N ALA A 226 -9.98 44.99 9.30
CA ALA A 226 -10.10 45.43 10.69
C ALA A 226 -8.90 46.31 11.15
N GLY A 227 -7.99 46.68 10.24
CA GLY A 227 -6.87 47.57 10.53
C GLY A 227 -5.72 46.93 11.30
N LYS A 228 -5.63 45.59 11.34
CA LYS A 228 -4.50 44.89 11.95
C LYS A 228 -3.32 44.80 10.97
N GLU A 229 -2.14 44.74 11.54
CA GLU A 229 -0.90 44.57 10.76
C GLU A 229 -0.93 43.30 9.92
N PHE A 230 -0.25 43.33 8.76
CA PHE A 230 -0.16 42.20 7.84
C PHE A 230 0.34 40.91 8.55
N GLY A 231 1.35 41.04 9.40
CA GLY A 231 1.92 39.92 10.15
C GLY A 231 0.87 39.22 11.02
N TYR A 232 0.11 40.02 11.81
CA TYR A 232 -0.96 39.49 12.66
C TYR A 232 -2.07 38.80 11.84
N ALA A 233 -2.52 39.43 10.75
CA ALA A 233 -3.57 38.88 9.90
C ALA A 233 -3.13 37.56 9.24
N LEU A 234 -1.89 37.51 8.74
CA LEU A 234 -1.32 36.31 8.12
C LEU A 234 -1.15 35.16 9.12
N ALA A 235 -0.68 35.45 10.35
CA ALA A 235 -0.55 34.45 11.42
C ALA A 235 -1.92 33.78 11.74
N ARG A 236 -3.02 34.55 11.75
CA ARG A 236 -4.39 34.00 11.96
C ARG A 236 -4.85 33.13 10.81
N GLY A 237 -4.53 33.50 9.55
CA GLY A 237 -4.78 32.64 8.39
C GLY A 237 -4.00 31.33 8.44
N ILE A 238 -2.72 31.38 8.82
CA ILE A 238 -1.88 30.19 9.01
C ILE A 238 -2.45 29.31 10.13
N SER A 239 -2.92 29.89 11.24
CA SER A 239 -3.58 29.16 12.33
C SER A 239 -4.77 28.34 11.84
N VAL A 240 -5.60 28.90 10.94
CA VAL A 240 -6.73 28.18 10.32
C VAL A 240 -6.24 26.97 9.55
N LEU A 241 -5.19 27.11 8.75
CA LEU A 241 -4.61 25.98 7.97
C LEU A 241 -4.09 24.88 8.89
N VAL A 242 -3.39 25.24 9.97
CA VAL A 242 -2.79 24.31 10.93
C VAL A 242 -3.86 23.54 11.71
N ILE A 243 -4.84 24.24 12.29
CA ILE A 243 -5.91 23.63 13.07
C ILE A 243 -6.79 22.72 12.23
N SER A 244 -7.00 23.06 10.98
CA SER A 244 -7.81 22.28 10.03
C SER A 244 -7.09 21.07 9.46
N CYS A 245 -5.88 20.75 9.89
CA CYS A 245 -5.17 19.56 9.44
C CYS A 245 -5.93 18.28 9.83
N PRO A 246 -6.43 17.45 8.90
CA PRO A 246 -7.06 16.19 9.20
C PRO A 246 -6.04 15.07 9.46
N CYS A 247 -4.97 15.39 10.22
CA CYS A 247 -3.83 14.50 10.44
C CYS A 247 -4.26 13.17 11.09
N ALA A 248 -5.26 13.22 12.00
CA ALA A 248 -5.86 12.04 12.63
C ALA A 248 -6.57 11.14 11.61
N LEU A 249 -7.25 11.70 10.61
CA LEU A 249 -7.93 10.93 9.57
C LEU A 249 -6.93 10.16 8.70
N GLY A 250 -5.78 10.78 8.38
CA GLY A 250 -4.70 10.14 7.64
C GLY A 250 -4.07 8.94 8.37
N LEU A 251 -4.09 8.96 9.72
CA LEU A 251 -3.58 7.88 10.54
C LEU A 251 -4.66 6.81 10.84
N ALA A 252 -5.90 7.23 11.07
CA ALA A 252 -6.99 6.35 11.48
C ALA A 252 -7.34 5.31 10.42
N THR A 253 -7.38 5.69 9.15
CA THR A 253 -7.76 4.79 8.04
C THR A 253 -6.80 3.60 7.90
N PRO A 254 -5.46 3.77 7.78
CA PRO A 254 -4.53 2.65 7.70
C PRO A 254 -4.58 1.76 8.96
N VAL A 255 -4.69 2.36 10.15
CA VAL A 255 -4.73 1.62 11.42
C VAL A 255 -6.01 0.79 11.53
N ALA A 256 -7.18 1.36 11.19
CA ALA A 256 -8.46 0.65 11.23
C ALA A 256 -8.47 -0.55 10.28
N ILE A 257 -7.96 -0.39 9.05
CA ILE A 257 -7.84 -1.46 8.06
C ILE A 257 -6.89 -2.56 8.57
N MET A 258 -5.73 -2.16 9.11
CA MET A 258 -4.75 -3.12 9.62
C MET A 258 -5.31 -3.93 10.80
N VAL A 259 -5.98 -3.28 11.75
CA VAL A 259 -6.59 -3.95 12.91
C VAL A 259 -7.76 -4.81 12.46
N GLY A 260 -8.64 -4.30 11.61
CA GLY A 260 -9.80 -5.02 11.08
C GLY A 260 -9.39 -6.29 10.32
N ASN A 261 -8.45 -6.18 9.39
CA ASN A 261 -7.92 -7.33 8.65
C ASN A 261 -7.19 -8.31 9.55
N GLY A 262 -6.41 -7.82 10.52
CA GLY A 262 -5.70 -8.67 11.49
C GLY A 262 -6.64 -9.45 12.40
N MET A 263 -7.71 -8.83 12.88
CA MET A 263 -8.75 -9.48 13.69
C MET A 263 -9.58 -10.46 12.86
N GLY A 264 -9.94 -10.10 11.63
CA GLY A 264 -10.63 -10.98 10.70
C GLY A 264 -9.82 -12.24 10.42
N ALA A 265 -8.55 -12.10 10.05
CA ALA A 265 -7.66 -13.21 9.76
C ALA A 265 -7.49 -14.17 10.97
N LYS A 266 -7.38 -13.64 12.19
CA LYS A 266 -7.33 -14.45 13.42
C LYS A 266 -8.61 -15.28 13.63
N ASN A 267 -9.74 -14.83 13.14
CA ASN A 267 -11.02 -15.51 13.24
C ASN A 267 -11.41 -16.27 11.95
N GLY A 268 -10.45 -16.49 11.04
CA GLY A 268 -10.70 -17.22 9.79
C GLY A 268 -11.51 -16.44 8.76
N ILE A 269 -11.68 -15.11 8.94
CA ILE A 269 -12.43 -14.25 8.03
C ILE A 269 -11.43 -13.47 7.16
N LEU A 270 -11.49 -13.69 5.85
CA LEU A 270 -10.73 -12.91 4.88
C LEU A 270 -11.66 -11.91 4.18
N PHE A 271 -11.30 -10.62 4.25
CA PHE A 271 -12.05 -9.59 3.56
C PHE A 271 -11.58 -9.51 2.10
N LYS A 272 -12.52 -9.64 1.16
CA LYS A 272 -12.26 -9.50 -0.29
C LYS A 272 -11.94 -8.05 -0.69
N ALA A 273 -12.46 -7.09 0.07
CA ALA A 273 -12.14 -5.65 -0.05
C ALA A 273 -12.39 -5.00 1.31
N ALA A 274 -11.46 -4.18 1.76
CA ALA A 274 -11.59 -3.40 2.99
C ALA A 274 -12.04 -1.96 2.68
#